data_c920547785992f20196c52b849a21f03
#
_entry.id   c920547785992f20196c52b849a21f03
#
_cell.length_a   1.000
_cell.length_b   1.000
_cell.length_c   1.000
_cell.angle_alpha   90.00
_cell.angle_beta   90.00
_cell.angle_gamma   90.00
#
_symmetry.space_group_name_H-M   'P 1'
#
loop_
_entity.id
_entity.type
_entity.pdbx_description
1 polymer ?
#
loop_
_entity_poly.entity_id
_entity_poly.type
_entity_poly.pdbx_seq_one_letter_code
_entity_poly.pdbx_strand_id
1 'polypeptide(L)' 'MNITEAQYNKQLDTTNIKATIDGNVMFIPISEGNRHYDEIMKEVKEGTLTIKDAD' A
#
# COMPACT_ATOMS: atom_id res chain seq x y z
N MET A 1 4.65 11.66 5.05
CA MET A 1 4.66 10.18 4.99
C MET A 1 5.52 9.76 3.81
N ASN A 2 6.54 8.96 4.06
CA ASN A 2 7.46 8.53 3.02
C ASN A 2 7.27 7.05 2.72
N ILE A 3 6.64 6.75 1.58
CA ILE A 3 6.32 5.39 1.17
C ILE A 3 7.35 4.97 0.13
N THR A 4 8.18 3.97 0.46
CA THR A 4 9.27 3.56 -0.41
C THR A 4 8.97 2.29 -1.21
N GLU A 5 8.13 1.42 -0.69
CA GLU A 5 7.73 0.18 -1.37
C GLU A 5 6.29 -0.14 -1.06
N ALA A 6 5.60 -0.72 -2.03
CA ALA A 6 4.24 -1.20 -1.83
C ALA A 6 4.01 -2.42 -2.71
N GLN A 7 3.33 -3.43 -2.17
CA GLN A 7 3.03 -4.66 -2.87
C GLN A 7 1.71 -5.21 -2.36
N TYR A 8 0.88 -5.72 -3.27
CA TYR A 8 -0.34 -6.40 -2.87
C TYR A 8 0.02 -7.70 -2.17
N ASN A 9 -0.69 -8.00 -1.10
CA ASN A 9 -0.49 -9.20 -0.31
C ASN A 9 -1.83 -9.92 -0.19
N LYS A 10 -1.91 -11.12 -0.73
CA LYS A 10 -3.12 -11.94 -0.66
C LYS A 10 -2.96 -13.03 0.38
N GLN A 11 -3.92 -13.11 1.28
CA GLN A 11 -3.97 -14.16 2.29
C GLN A 11 -5.39 -14.71 2.34
N LEU A 12 -5.58 -15.94 1.90
CA LEU A 12 -6.91 -16.56 1.82
C LEU A 12 -7.85 -15.67 1.01
N ASP A 13 -8.90 -15.15 1.64
CA ASP A 13 -9.89 -14.31 0.97
C ASP A 13 -9.63 -12.82 1.13
N THR A 14 -8.52 -12.46 1.78
CA THR A 14 -8.23 -11.07 2.10
C THR A 14 -7.04 -10.56 1.31
N THR A 15 -7.18 -9.37 0.74
CA THR A 15 -6.09 -8.68 0.07
C THR A 15 -5.78 -7.40 0.83
N ASN A 16 -4.51 -7.17 1.10
CA ASN A 16 -4.07 -5.91 1.68
C ASN A 16 -2.81 -5.45 0.96
N ILE A 17 -2.28 -4.30 1.37
CA ILE A 17 -1.06 -3.76 0.79
C ILE A 17 0.03 -3.81 1.83
N LYS A 18 1.14 -4.47 1.50
CA LYS A 18 2.35 -4.45 2.32
C LYS A 18 3.19 -3.28 1.86
N ALA A 19 3.34 -2.28 2.70
CA ALA A 19 4.07 -1.07 2.34
C ALA A 19 5.12 -0.72 3.38
N THR A 20 6.23 -0.14 2.91
CA THR A 20 7.25 0.39 3.79
C THR A 20 7.03 1.89 3.90
N ILE A 21 6.64 2.33 5.08
CA ILE A 21 6.32 3.73 5.35
C ILE A 21 7.25 4.24 6.44
N ASP A 22 8.01 5.30 6.12
CA ASP A 22 8.99 5.88 7.03
C ASP A 22 9.96 4.84 7.60
N GLY A 23 10.33 3.85 6.78
CA GLY A 23 11.25 2.80 7.18
C GLY A 23 10.60 1.63 7.92
N ASN A 24 9.29 1.65 8.12
CA ASN A 24 8.57 0.58 8.81
C ASN A 24 7.65 -0.16 7.86
N VAL A 25 7.70 -1.49 7.92
CA VAL A 25 6.81 -2.33 7.10
C VAL A 25 5.44 -2.39 7.76
N MET A 26 4.42 -2.07 7.00
CA MET A 26 3.04 -2.05 7.49
C MET A 26 2.12 -2.78 6.52
N PHE A 27 1.09 -3.44 7.06
CA PHE A 27 0.05 -4.06 6.26
C PHE A 27 -1.19 -3.17 6.32
N ILE A 28 -1.64 -2.72 5.16
CA ILE A 28 -2.69 -1.72 5.07
C ILE A 28 -3.90 -2.31 4.35
N PRO A 29 -5.08 -2.31 4.98
CA PRO A 29 -6.27 -2.85 4.34
C PRO A 29 -6.68 -2.00 3.15
N ILE A 30 -7.26 -2.63 2.13
CA ILE A 30 -7.81 -1.92 0.99
C ILE A 30 -9.18 -1.41 1.41
N SER A 31 -9.20 -0.21 1.94
CA SER A 31 -10.41 0.38 2.51
C SER A 31 -10.39 1.89 2.31
N GLU A 32 -11.42 2.39 1.64
CA GLU A 32 -11.57 3.83 1.47
C GLU A 32 -11.75 4.47 2.84
N GLY A 33 -11.18 5.65 3.02
CA GLY A 33 -11.22 6.34 4.30
C GLY A 33 -10.06 5.98 5.23
N ASN A 34 -9.31 4.93 4.92
CA ASN A 34 -8.10 4.62 5.65
C ASN A 34 -7.00 5.58 5.18
N ARG A 35 -6.43 6.32 6.12
CA ARG A 35 -5.44 7.36 5.79
C ARG A 35 -4.24 6.80 5.01
N HIS A 36 -3.71 5.67 5.42
CA HIS A 36 -2.56 5.08 4.74
C HIS A 36 -2.93 4.61 3.33
N TYR A 37 -4.09 3.99 3.19
CA TYR A 37 -4.57 3.55 1.89
C TYR A 37 -4.78 4.74 0.95
N ASP A 38 -5.41 5.79 1.45
CA ASP A 38 -5.68 6.98 0.64
C ASP A 38 -4.37 7.64 0.20
N GLU A 39 -3.37 7.69 1.05
CA GLU A 39 -2.07 8.27 0.72
C GLU A 39 -1.34 7.42 -0.34
N ILE A 40 -1.41 6.10 -0.20
CA ILE A 40 -0.82 5.19 -1.19
C ILE A 40 -1.48 5.40 -2.56
N MET A 41 -2.80 5.45 -2.60
CA MET A 41 -3.52 5.64 -3.86
C MET A 41 -3.22 7.00 -4.47
N LYS A 42 -3.04 8.02 -3.66
CA LYS A 42 -2.68 9.34 -4.13
C LYS A 42 -1.33 9.30 -4.83
N GLU A 43 -0.33 8.65 -4.24
CA GLU A 43 1.00 8.57 -4.85
C GLU A 43 1.00 7.71 -6.10
N VAL A 44 0.19 6.67 -6.14
CA VAL A 44 0.04 5.84 -7.35
C VAL A 44 -0.55 6.68 -8.47
N LYS A 45 -1.55 7.47 -8.16
CA LYS A 45 -2.19 8.33 -9.16
C LYS A 45 -1.24 9.41 -9.67
N GLU A 46 -0.38 9.91 -8.80
CA GLU A 46 0.61 10.92 -9.17
C GLU A 46 1.81 10.33 -9.92
N GLY A 47 1.93 9.01 -9.94
CA GLY A 47 3.01 8.33 -10.63
C GLY A 47 4.30 8.24 -9.84
N THR A 48 4.26 8.55 -8.55
CA THR A 48 5.45 8.49 -7.69
C THR A 48 5.62 7.15 -6.98
N LEU A 49 4.59 6.30 -7.05
CA LEU A 49 4.62 5.00 -6.39
C LEU A 49 3.94 3.97 -7.30
N THR A 50 4.50 2.77 -7.33
CA THR A 50 3.90 1.63 -8.04
C THR A 50 3.65 0.52 -7.03
N ILE A 51 2.44 -0.05 -7.04
CA ILE A 51 2.12 -1.19 -6.20
C ILE A 51 2.40 -2.46 -7.01
N LYS A 52 3.32 -3.27 -6.51
CA LYS A 52 3.68 -4.52 -7.18
C LYS A 52 2.56 -5.54 -7.02
N ASP A 53 2.45 -6.45 -7.98
CA ASP A 53 1.49 -7.53 -7.90
C ASP A 53 1.84 -8.50 -6.76
N ALA A 54 0.83 -9.19 -6.26
CA ALA A 54 1.03 -10.22 -5.24
C ALA A 54 1.82 -11.39 -5.83
N ASP A 55 2.68 -11.96 -5.01
CA ASP A 55 3.43 -13.17 -5.39
C ASP A 55 2.50 -14.39 -5.45
#